data_6f1b8362cd4e6b7bc03ef788fd029810
#
_entry.id   6f1b8362cd4e6b7bc03ef788fd029810
#
_cell.length_a   1.000
_cell.length_b   1.000
_cell.length_c   1.000
_cell.angle_alpha   90.00
_cell.angle_beta   90.00
_cell.angle_gamma   90.00
#
_symmetry.space_group_name_H-M   'P 1'
#
loop_
_entity.id
_entity.type
_entity.pdbx_description
1 polymer ?
#
loop_
_entity_poly.entity_id
_entity_poly.type
_entity_poly.pdbx_seq_one_letter_code
_entity_poly.pdbx_strand_id
1 'polypeptide(L)'
;GAALHRKDKQVIAFTGDGSIQMNIQDLQTMKHFNLPIKLFVLNNFGYGIIKQFQDTWFDGRYEATGNGYSQPDFGKVAAAYELEYRRIESLDDIKESDLDNADGIFFDVILHPNTLIEPKIDSGNPLHNMFPYLNLPKDAFEKTFIPEEDSDEKR
;
A
#
# COMPACT_ATOMS: atom_id res chain seq x y z
N GLY A 1 -4.56 6.10 12.70
CA GLY A 1 -4.89 5.24 13.87
C GLY A 1 -3.62 4.72 14.55
N ALA A 2 -2.88 3.80 13.92
CA ALA A 2 -1.73 3.12 14.52
C ALA A 2 -0.67 4.10 15.08
N ALA A 3 -0.24 5.08 14.29
CA ALA A 3 0.77 6.05 14.70
C ALA A 3 0.30 6.97 15.85
N LEU A 4 -0.98 7.27 15.93
CA LEU A 4 -1.55 8.04 17.04
C LEU A 4 -1.61 7.23 18.33
N HIS A 5 -1.87 5.93 18.23
CA HIS A 5 -1.94 5.03 19.37
C HIS A 5 -0.55 4.63 19.89
N ARG A 6 0.41 4.44 19.01
CA ARG A 6 1.78 3.98 19.33
C ARG A 6 2.81 5.04 18.92
N LYS A 7 2.82 6.15 19.64
CA LYS A 7 3.75 7.27 19.42
C LYS A 7 5.23 6.89 19.67
N ASP A 8 5.46 5.78 20.36
CA ASP A 8 6.77 5.20 20.65
C ASP A 8 7.34 4.36 19.52
N LYS A 9 6.57 4.17 18.44
CA LYS A 9 6.97 3.34 17.29
C LYS A 9 6.71 4.04 15.98
N GLN A 10 7.59 3.78 15.03
CA GLN A 10 7.36 4.15 13.64
C GLN A 10 6.26 3.29 13.01
N VAL A 11 5.58 3.87 12.03
CA VAL A 11 4.64 3.17 11.18
C VAL A 11 5.16 3.23 9.75
N ILE A 12 5.30 2.08 9.12
CA ILE A 12 5.58 1.99 7.70
C ILE A 12 4.25 1.74 6.98
N ALA A 13 3.91 2.61 6.04
CA ALA A 13 2.68 2.53 5.27
C ALA A 13 3.01 2.42 3.78
N PHE A 14 2.34 1.51 3.08
CA PHE A 14 2.45 1.36 1.64
C PHE A 14 1.12 1.67 0.97
N THR A 15 1.17 2.41 -0.14
CA THR A 15 0.00 2.73 -0.96
C THR A 15 0.42 2.82 -2.43
N GLY A 16 -0.54 2.73 -3.36
CA GLY A 16 -0.28 3.02 -4.76
C GLY A 16 -0.51 4.50 -5.09
N ASP A 17 0.05 4.95 -6.21
CA ASP A 17 -0.09 6.30 -6.73
C ASP A 17 -1.54 6.72 -6.99
N GLY A 18 -2.38 5.79 -7.47
CA GLY A 18 -3.81 6.02 -7.61
C GLY A 18 -4.56 5.99 -6.27
N SER A 19 -4.16 5.09 -5.37
CA SER A 19 -4.85 4.92 -4.08
C SER A 19 -4.65 6.11 -3.15
N ILE A 20 -3.46 6.71 -3.11
CA ILE A 20 -3.20 7.87 -2.25
C ILE A 20 -4.04 9.07 -2.66
N GLN A 21 -4.38 9.21 -3.94
CA GLN A 21 -5.19 10.34 -4.43
C GLN A 21 -6.60 10.32 -3.85
N MET A 22 -7.12 9.18 -3.43
CA MET A 22 -8.45 9.08 -2.81
C MET A 22 -8.49 9.68 -1.40
N ASN A 23 -7.35 9.69 -0.69
CA ASN A 23 -7.23 10.18 0.68
C ASN A 23 -6.02 11.11 0.86
N ILE A 24 -5.67 11.87 -0.16
CA ILE A 24 -4.48 12.75 -0.16
C ILE A 24 -4.50 13.78 0.96
N GLN A 25 -5.69 14.18 1.43
CA GLN A 25 -5.88 15.09 2.54
C GLN A 25 -5.39 14.53 3.89
N ASP A 26 -5.21 13.20 4.02
CA ASP A 26 -4.67 12.59 5.23
C ASP A 26 -3.19 12.93 5.47
N LEU A 27 -2.49 13.45 4.44
CA LEU A 27 -1.16 14.03 4.58
C LEU A 27 -1.15 15.20 5.56
N GLN A 28 -2.26 15.99 5.62
CA GLN A 28 -2.42 17.04 6.62
C GLN A 28 -2.46 16.49 8.04
N THR A 29 -3.12 15.35 8.25
CA THR A 29 -3.16 14.68 9.55
C THR A 29 -1.76 14.22 9.96
N MET A 30 -1.01 13.64 9.02
CA MET A 30 0.37 13.21 9.22
C MET A 30 1.26 14.38 9.68
N LYS A 31 1.17 15.52 8.99
CA LYS A 31 1.92 16.75 9.32
C LYS A 31 1.46 17.36 10.65
N HIS A 32 0.14 17.55 10.82
CA HIS A 32 -0.42 18.23 11.98
C HIS A 32 -0.06 17.58 13.32
N PHE A 33 -0.05 16.25 13.35
CA PHE A 33 0.27 15.48 14.56
C PHE A 33 1.74 15.03 14.65
N ASN A 34 2.59 15.46 13.72
CA ASN A 34 3.98 15.01 13.61
C ASN A 34 4.10 13.49 13.72
N LEU A 35 3.32 12.77 12.89
CA LEU A 35 3.28 11.31 12.96
C LEU A 35 4.54 10.70 12.35
N PRO A 36 5.21 9.75 13.04
CA PRO A 36 6.41 9.07 12.54
C PRO A 36 6.03 8.00 11.50
N ILE A 37 5.45 8.44 10.39
CA ILE A 37 4.99 7.55 9.31
C ILE A 37 5.97 7.62 8.14
N LYS A 38 6.53 6.49 7.76
CA LYS A 38 7.25 6.31 6.51
C LYS A 38 6.25 5.86 5.45
N LEU A 39 5.79 6.81 4.65
CA LEU A 39 4.77 6.58 3.64
C LEU A 39 5.43 6.27 2.29
N PHE A 40 5.36 5.03 1.85
CA PHE A 40 5.86 4.57 0.56
C PHE A 40 4.72 4.55 -0.45
N VAL A 41 4.79 5.44 -1.43
CA VAL A 41 3.87 5.48 -2.57
C VAL A 41 4.51 4.70 -3.72
N LEU A 42 3.95 3.53 -4.00
CA LEU A 42 4.38 2.65 -5.09
C LEU A 42 3.82 3.21 -6.40
N ASN A 43 4.66 3.97 -7.10
CA ASN A 43 4.27 4.79 -8.24
C ASN A 43 4.59 4.07 -9.56
N ASN A 44 3.61 3.37 -10.11
CA ASN A 44 3.70 2.71 -11.42
C ASN A 44 2.90 3.45 -12.50
N PHE A 45 2.53 4.70 -12.28
CA PHE A 45 1.83 5.58 -13.21
C PHE A 45 0.48 5.01 -13.66
N GLY A 46 -0.26 4.39 -12.74
CA GLY A 46 -1.58 3.84 -13.05
C GLY A 46 -2.15 2.92 -11.97
N TYR A 47 -3.37 2.46 -12.21
CA TYR A 47 -4.00 1.46 -11.35
C TYR A 47 -3.56 0.05 -11.73
N GLY A 48 -2.36 -0.37 -11.28
CA GLY A 48 -1.71 -1.62 -11.69
C GLY A 48 -2.59 -2.86 -11.51
N ILE A 49 -3.23 -3.03 -10.36
CA ILE A 49 -4.10 -4.18 -10.09
C ILE A 49 -5.32 -4.21 -11.03
N ILE A 50 -5.86 -3.04 -11.38
CA ILE A 50 -6.99 -2.95 -12.31
C ILE A 50 -6.52 -3.24 -13.75
N LYS A 51 -5.31 -2.79 -14.14
CA LYS A 51 -4.70 -3.18 -15.42
C LYS A 51 -4.58 -4.71 -15.54
N GLN A 52 -4.07 -5.39 -14.49
CA GLN A 52 -4.00 -6.86 -14.48
C GLN A 52 -5.38 -7.51 -14.65
N PHE A 53 -6.42 -6.93 -14.04
CA PHE A 53 -7.78 -7.41 -14.22
C PHE A 53 -8.28 -7.18 -15.65
N GLN A 54 -8.00 -6.01 -16.22
CA GLN A 54 -8.37 -5.68 -17.60
C GLN A 54 -7.64 -6.54 -18.63
N ASP A 55 -6.37 -6.92 -18.38
CA ASP A 55 -5.65 -7.90 -19.18
C ASP A 55 -6.36 -9.26 -19.19
N THR A 56 -6.76 -9.71 -18.00
CA THR A 56 -7.32 -11.05 -17.83
C THR A 56 -8.72 -11.19 -18.45
N TRP A 57 -9.55 -10.14 -18.34
CA TRP A 57 -10.99 -10.23 -18.63
C TRP A 57 -11.48 -9.30 -19.73
N PHE A 58 -10.68 -8.33 -20.18
CA PHE A 58 -11.10 -7.29 -21.11
C PHE A 58 -10.10 -7.06 -22.25
N ASP A 59 -9.31 -8.05 -22.60
CA ASP A 59 -8.33 -8.01 -23.71
C ASP A 59 -7.41 -6.78 -23.67
N GLY A 60 -6.98 -6.37 -22.46
CA GLY A 60 -6.07 -5.24 -22.27
C GLY A 60 -6.67 -3.87 -22.61
N ARG A 61 -7.98 -3.71 -22.51
CA ARG A 61 -8.62 -2.38 -22.64
C ARG A 61 -8.45 -1.57 -21.38
N TYR A 62 -7.37 -0.78 -21.33
CA TYR A 62 -6.93 -0.01 -20.14
C TYR A 62 -7.67 1.32 -20.00
N GLU A 63 -8.97 1.31 -19.93
CA GLU A 63 -9.76 2.52 -19.71
C GLU A 63 -9.67 2.98 -18.25
N ALA A 64 -9.36 4.26 -18.07
CA ALA A 64 -9.18 4.95 -16.78
C ALA A 64 -8.09 4.35 -15.87
N THR A 65 -7.22 3.49 -16.38
CA THR A 65 -6.13 2.85 -15.61
C THR A 65 -4.75 3.09 -16.20
N GLY A 66 -4.66 3.27 -17.50
CA GLY A 66 -3.51 3.77 -18.25
C GLY A 66 -3.99 4.93 -19.10
N ASN A 67 -4.89 4.66 -20.07
CA ASN A 67 -5.56 5.70 -20.83
C ASN A 67 -6.51 6.47 -19.91
N GLY A 68 -6.37 7.80 -19.88
CA GLY A 68 -7.20 8.67 -19.03
C GLY A 68 -6.81 8.69 -17.54
N TYR A 69 -5.71 8.03 -17.16
CA TYR A 69 -5.12 8.17 -15.83
C TYR A 69 -4.13 9.34 -15.80
N SER A 70 -4.14 10.08 -14.73
CA SER A 70 -3.12 11.09 -14.42
C SER A 70 -2.90 11.16 -12.92
N GLN A 71 -1.72 11.60 -12.52
CA GLN A 71 -1.35 11.81 -11.14
C GLN A 71 -0.69 13.17 -10.96
N PRO A 72 -0.75 13.74 -9.76
CA PRO A 72 0.00 14.96 -9.45
C PRO A 72 1.50 14.66 -9.37
N ASP A 73 2.29 15.73 -9.40
CA ASP A 73 3.69 15.70 -8.98
C ASP A 73 3.72 15.52 -7.45
N PHE A 74 4.07 14.32 -6.98
CA PHE A 74 4.07 14.00 -5.54
C PHE A 74 5.11 14.80 -4.76
N GLY A 75 6.19 15.25 -5.40
CA GLY A 75 7.13 16.16 -4.76
C GLY A 75 6.49 17.50 -4.42
N LYS A 76 5.68 18.06 -5.33
CA LYS A 76 4.92 19.29 -5.06
C LYS A 76 3.82 19.07 -4.05
N VAL A 77 3.18 17.90 -4.07
CA VAL A 77 2.17 17.55 -3.07
C VAL A 77 2.81 17.46 -1.68
N ALA A 78 3.91 16.73 -1.52
CA ALA A 78 4.62 16.64 -0.26
C ALA A 78 5.07 18.01 0.25
N ALA A 79 5.59 18.87 -0.64
CA ALA A 79 5.96 20.25 -0.31
C ALA A 79 4.76 21.08 0.16
N ALA A 80 3.59 20.94 -0.48
CA ALA A 80 2.37 21.64 -0.09
C ALA A 80 1.89 21.26 1.33
N TYR A 81 2.12 20.02 1.73
CA TYR A 81 1.84 19.54 3.09
C TYR A 81 3.03 19.67 4.04
N GLU A 82 4.13 20.30 3.60
CA GLU A 82 5.37 20.48 4.38
C GLU A 82 5.94 19.16 4.91
N LEU A 83 5.83 18.10 4.12
CA LEU A 83 6.40 16.79 4.42
C LEU A 83 7.77 16.65 3.76
N GLU A 84 8.67 15.97 4.42
CA GLU A 84 9.92 15.55 3.81
C GLU A 84 9.64 14.55 2.68
N TYR A 85 10.33 14.74 1.54
CA TYR A 85 10.11 13.96 0.32
C TYR A 85 11.40 13.27 -0.13
N ARG A 86 11.26 12.01 -0.54
CA ARG A 86 12.32 11.23 -1.20
C ARG A 86 11.78 10.57 -2.45
N ARG A 87 12.46 10.78 -3.57
CA ARG A 87 12.23 10.03 -4.79
C ARG A 87 13.15 8.81 -4.79
N ILE A 88 12.59 7.64 -4.97
CA ILE A 88 13.29 6.35 -4.94
C ILE A 88 13.18 5.71 -6.32
N GLU A 89 14.29 5.54 -7.00
CA GLU A 89 14.40 4.85 -8.30
C GLU A 89 15.18 3.53 -8.17
N SER A 90 15.95 3.39 -7.09
CA SER A 90 16.69 2.18 -6.74
C SER A 90 16.70 1.96 -5.23
N LEU A 91 17.08 0.76 -4.78
CA LEU A 91 17.24 0.48 -3.35
C LEU A 91 18.34 1.33 -2.70
N ASP A 92 19.34 1.75 -3.48
CA ASP A 92 20.45 2.58 -2.99
C ASP A 92 20.01 4.02 -2.62
N ASP A 93 18.84 4.44 -3.09
CA ASP A 93 18.27 5.74 -2.74
C ASP A 93 17.64 5.77 -1.33
N ILE A 94 17.41 4.60 -0.75
CA ILE A 94 16.87 4.47 0.62
C ILE A 94 18.04 4.47 1.60
N LYS A 95 18.11 5.51 2.43
CA LYS A 95 19.14 5.62 3.48
C LYS A 95 18.59 5.09 4.80
N GLU A 96 19.41 4.37 5.54
CA GLU A 96 19.07 3.90 6.88
C GLU A 96 18.64 5.06 7.78
N SER A 97 19.33 6.22 7.65
CA SER A 97 18.99 7.44 8.39
C SER A 97 17.57 7.97 8.12
N ASP A 98 17.01 7.73 6.93
CA ASP A 98 15.63 8.13 6.61
C ASP A 98 14.62 7.22 7.32
N LEU A 99 14.99 5.95 7.54
CA LEU A 99 14.15 5.00 8.26
C LEU A 99 14.23 5.20 9.78
N ASP A 100 15.39 5.58 10.30
CA ASP A 100 15.60 5.80 11.73
C ASP A 100 15.11 7.19 12.21
N ASN A 101 14.85 8.10 11.30
CA ASN A 101 14.36 9.43 11.60
C ASN A 101 12.98 9.35 12.30
N ALA A 102 12.78 10.16 13.34
CA ALA A 102 11.50 10.25 14.06
C ALA A 102 10.41 10.96 13.26
N ASP A 103 10.76 11.69 12.18
CA ASP A 103 9.81 12.45 11.39
C ASP A 103 9.07 11.60 10.34
N GLY A 104 7.91 12.08 9.94
CA GLY A 104 7.17 11.51 8.82
C GLY A 104 7.85 11.84 7.48
N ILE A 105 8.03 10.85 6.62
CA ILE A 105 8.65 11.02 5.30
C ILE A 105 7.74 10.43 4.23
N PHE A 106 7.62 11.16 3.11
CA PHE A 106 6.93 10.71 1.91
C PHE A 106 7.96 10.15 0.92
N PHE A 107 7.92 8.85 0.66
CA PHE A 107 8.73 8.18 -0.34
C PHE A 107 7.92 7.94 -1.61
N ASP A 108 8.34 8.52 -2.72
CA ASP A 108 7.79 8.28 -4.07
C ASP A 108 8.64 7.21 -4.76
N VAL A 109 8.19 5.97 -4.70
CA VAL A 109 8.91 4.80 -5.22
C VAL A 109 8.53 4.61 -6.68
N ILE A 110 9.42 4.96 -7.58
CA ILE A 110 9.19 4.89 -9.03
C ILE A 110 9.32 3.46 -9.50
N LEU A 111 8.23 2.92 -10.00
CA LEU A 111 8.16 1.58 -10.53
C LEU A 111 7.96 1.60 -12.05
N HIS A 112 8.30 0.50 -12.69
CA HIS A 112 7.98 0.34 -14.10
C HIS A 112 6.44 0.31 -14.30
N PRO A 113 5.87 0.99 -15.31
CA PRO A 113 4.42 1.04 -15.53
C PRO A 113 3.72 -0.31 -15.70
N ASN A 114 4.47 -1.34 -16.06
CA ASN A 114 3.98 -2.71 -16.19
C ASN A 114 4.35 -3.59 -14.99
N THR A 115 4.68 -2.99 -13.84
CA THR A 115 4.88 -3.76 -12.61
C THR A 115 3.58 -4.42 -12.21
N LEU A 116 3.63 -5.74 -12.06
CA LEU A 116 2.50 -6.58 -11.69
C LEU A 116 2.55 -6.89 -10.19
N ILE A 117 1.39 -7.21 -9.63
CA ILE A 117 1.31 -7.76 -8.27
C ILE A 117 1.42 -9.26 -8.37
N GLU A 118 2.52 -9.80 -7.82
CA GLU A 118 2.77 -11.23 -7.73
C GLU A 118 3.29 -11.58 -6.32
N PRO A 119 2.85 -12.66 -5.70
CA PRO A 119 1.87 -13.63 -6.22
C PRO A 119 0.46 -13.07 -6.33
N LYS A 120 -0.31 -13.61 -7.26
CA LYS A 120 -1.69 -13.25 -7.52
C LYS A 120 -2.62 -14.37 -7.06
N ILE A 121 -3.76 -13.99 -6.50
CA ILE A 121 -4.83 -14.94 -6.17
C ILE A 121 -5.68 -15.15 -7.42
N ASP A 122 -5.84 -16.41 -7.85
CA ASP A 122 -6.78 -16.74 -8.91
C ASP A 122 -8.22 -16.56 -8.44
N SER A 123 -9.07 -16.09 -9.34
CA SER A 123 -10.49 -15.85 -9.04
C SER A 123 -11.17 -17.12 -8.48
N GLY A 124 -11.86 -16.96 -7.37
CA GLY A 124 -12.53 -18.07 -6.67
C GLY A 124 -11.67 -18.84 -5.67
N ASN A 125 -10.36 -18.56 -5.58
CA ASN A 125 -9.52 -19.15 -4.56
C ASN A 125 -9.59 -18.37 -3.24
N PRO A 126 -9.47 -19.05 -2.08
CA PRO A 126 -9.38 -18.38 -0.80
C PRO A 126 -8.10 -17.55 -0.68
N LEU A 127 -8.15 -16.44 0.08
CA LEU A 127 -7.08 -15.46 0.21
C LEU A 127 -5.74 -16.03 0.68
N HIS A 128 -5.75 -17.14 1.39
CA HIS A 128 -4.54 -17.80 1.86
C HIS A 128 -3.88 -18.72 0.84
N ASN A 129 -4.52 -18.97 -0.29
CA ASN A 129 -4.02 -19.85 -1.34
C ASN A 129 -3.42 -19.07 -2.50
N MET A 130 -2.41 -18.25 -2.19
CA MET A 130 -1.64 -17.50 -3.19
C MET A 130 -0.45 -18.32 -3.70
N PHE A 131 -0.02 -18.03 -4.93
CA PHE A 131 1.27 -18.56 -5.40
C PHE A 131 2.46 -17.92 -4.62
N PRO A 132 3.48 -18.68 -4.20
CA PRO A 132 3.57 -20.13 -4.32
C PRO A 132 2.58 -20.83 -3.39
N TYR A 133 1.78 -21.74 -3.97
CA TYR A 133 0.75 -22.43 -3.21
C TYR A 133 1.38 -23.18 -2.04
N LEU A 134 0.97 -22.86 -0.83
CA LEU A 134 1.58 -23.40 0.39
C LEU A 134 1.18 -24.86 0.66
N ASN A 135 0.37 -25.49 -0.19
CA ASN A 135 -0.14 -26.86 -0.01
C ASN A 135 -0.61 -27.18 1.42
N LEU A 136 -1.08 -26.16 2.13
CA LEU A 136 -1.58 -26.31 3.49
C LEU A 136 -2.91 -27.04 3.46
N PRO A 137 -3.20 -27.90 4.46
CA PRO A 137 -4.51 -28.49 4.62
C PRO A 137 -5.59 -27.39 4.63
N LYS A 138 -6.74 -27.66 4.02
CA LYS A 138 -7.84 -26.66 3.94
C LYS A 138 -8.25 -26.09 5.30
N ASP A 139 -8.08 -26.86 6.36
CA ASP A 139 -8.41 -26.51 7.74
C ASP A 139 -7.27 -25.78 8.49
N ALA A 140 -6.08 -25.66 7.90
CA ALA A 140 -4.93 -25.03 8.56
C ALA A 140 -5.16 -23.54 8.90
N PHE A 141 -5.98 -22.85 8.11
CA PHE A 141 -6.31 -21.44 8.31
C PHE A 141 -7.66 -21.23 8.98
N GLU A 142 -8.61 -22.15 8.84
CA GLU A 142 -9.91 -22.03 9.53
C GLU A 142 -9.74 -22.03 11.05
N LYS A 143 -8.76 -22.80 11.56
CA LYS A 143 -8.46 -22.84 13.01
C LYS A 143 -7.70 -21.62 13.54
N THR A 144 -7.13 -20.78 12.67
CA THR A 144 -6.26 -19.67 13.10
C THR A 144 -6.98 -18.31 13.09
N PHE A 145 -8.11 -18.19 12.39
CA PHE A 145 -8.78 -16.91 12.15
C PHE A 145 -10.26 -16.87 12.58
N ILE A 146 -10.82 -17.98 13.04
CA ILE A 146 -12.14 -17.92 13.70
C ILE A 146 -11.84 -17.69 15.19
N PRO A 147 -12.16 -16.51 15.77
CA PRO A 147 -12.16 -16.36 17.22
C PRO A 147 -13.07 -17.46 17.78
N GLU A 148 -12.61 -18.20 18.79
CA GLU A 148 -13.52 -19.04 19.57
C GLU A 148 -14.66 -18.12 20.02
N GLU A 149 -15.88 -18.38 19.58
CA GLU A 149 -17.04 -17.69 20.10
C GLU A 149 -17.00 -17.90 21.62
N ASP A 150 -16.88 -16.80 22.36
CA ASP A 150 -16.98 -16.80 23.80
C ASP A 150 -18.31 -17.49 24.18
N SER A 151 -18.19 -18.73 24.61
CA SER A 151 -19.32 -19.56 25.03
C SER A 151 -19.94 -19.11 26.36
N ASP A 152 -19.69 -17.87 26.80
CA ASP A 152 -20.09 -17.35 28.13
C ASP A 152 -21.19 -16.27 28.10
N GLU A 153 -21.95 -16.12 27.01
CA GLU A 153 -23.21 -15.37 27.08
C GLU A 153 -24.43 -16.29 27.25
N LYS A 154 -24.44 -17.08 28.30
CA LYS A 154 -25.67 -17.65 28.90
C LYS A 154 -25.58 -17.60 30.41
N ARG A 155 -25.87 -16.42 30.95
CA ARG A 155 -26.50 -16.30 32.33
C ARG A 155 -27.20 -14.96 32.43
#